data_db7a4ee6f7ae105bdc8eccf1bae5e0db
#
_entry.id   db7a4ee6f7ae105bdc8eccf1bae5e0db
#
_cell.length_a   1.000
_cell.length_b   1.000
_cell.length_c   1.000
_cell.angle_alpha   90.00
_cell.angle_beta   90.00
_cell.angle_gamma   90.00
#
_symmetry.space_group_name_H-M   'P 1'
#
loop_
_entity.id
_entity.type
_entity.pdbx_description
1 polymer ?
#
loop_
_entity_poly.entity_id
_entity_poly.type
_entity_poly.pdbx_seq_one_letter_code
_entity_poly.pdbx_strand_id
1 'polypeptide(L)'
;MLIAVLATDEQWKELPDDGNKDFFIRLNTLQDEVIADAYLVLDEKLISKVTIVNKPVLLNSVIKTLTELNAPKNVLRINGWNGFILRKIWEAAGNVTDEVKEIFAAAGKQLIEVADEPGLAAARSISMIINEAYFALGEEVSTKAAIDTAMKLGTNYPYGPFEWAEKIGLKNIYQLLAVLHRTSKRYSPAPLLQKEATV
;
A
#
# COMPACT_ATOMS: atom_id res chain seq x y z
N MET A 1 -13.98 20.02 1.59
CA MET A 1 -13.27 18.98 2.35
C MET A 1 -11.81 19.06 1.99
N LEU A 2 -10.91 18.93 2.95
CA LEU A 2 -9.46 19.01 2.75
C LEU A 2 -8.77 17.83 3.40
N ILE A 3 -7.89 17.16 2.68
CA ILE A 3 -7.08 16.02 3.14
C ILE A 3 -5.62 16.46 3.19
N ALA A 4 -5.05 16.47 4.37
CA ALA A 4 -3.64 16.80 4.56
C ALA A 4 -2.78 15.53 4.34
N VAL A 5 -1.74 15.62 3.51
CA VAL A 5 -0.98 14.48 3.03
C VAL A 5 0.50 14.58 3.37
N LEU A 6 1.01 13.55 4.01
CA LEU A 6 2.44 13.31 4.20
C LEU A 6 2.88 12.16 3.28
N ALA A 7 3.67 12.48 2.29
CA ALA A 7 4.07 11.56 1.24
C ALA A 7 5.48 11.87 0.72
N THR A 8 6.17 10.85 0.22
CA THR A 8 7.36 11.05 -0.62
C THR A 8 6.96 11.71 -1.95
N ASP A 9 7.94 12.20 -2.71
CA ASP A 9 7.67 12.81 -4.02
C ASP A 9 7.03 11.83 -5.01
N GLU A 10 7.42 10.56 -4.95
CA GLU A 10 6.86 9.50 -5.80
C GLU A 10 5.42 9.20 -5.43
N GLN A 11 5.12 9.05 -4.14
CA GLN A 11 3.77 8.82 -3.64
C GLN A 11 2.83 10.00 -3.93
N TRP A 12 3.33 11.24 -3.79
CA TRP A 12 2.57 12.43 -4.11
C TRP A 12 2.16 12.50 -5.59
N LYS A 13 3.05 12.08 -6.51
CA LYS A 13 2.77 12.04 -7.95
C LYS A 13 1.71 11.00 -8.33
N GLU A 14 1.49 9.98 -7.51
CA GLU A 14 0.44 8.98 -7.72
C GLU A 14 -0.95 9.43 -7.25
N LEU A 15 -1.05 10.52 -6.49
CA LEU A 15 -2.34 11.12 -6.18
C LEU A 15 -2.92 11.77 -7.44
N PRO A 16 -4.25 11.68 -7.66
CA PRO A 16 -4.86 12.12 -8.91
C PRO A 16 -4.67 13.61 -9.18
N ASP A 17 -4.41 13.94 -10.44
CA ASP A 17 -4.30 15.29 -10.98
C ASP A 17 -5.51 15.66 -11.87
N ASP A 18 -6.64 14.96 -11.69
CA ASP A 18 -7.85 14.98 -12.52
C ASP A 18 -8.93 15.94 -12.02
N GLY A 19 -8.53 17.08 -11.45
CA GLY A 19 -9.47 18.05 -10.83
C GLY A 19 -9.77 17.75 -9.35
N ASN A 20 -9.31 16.64 -8.81
CA ASN A 20 -9.44 16.30 -7.38
C ASN A 20 -8.23 16.71 -6.54
N LYS A 21 -7.22 17.35 -7.14
CA LYS A 21 -5.99 17.75 -6.47
C LYS A 21 -6.23 18.81 -5.38
N ASP A 22 -7.23 19.65 -5.57
CA ASP A 22 -7.61 20.68 -4.60
C ASP A 22 -8.13 20.12 -3.26
N PHE A 23 -8.47 18.83 -3.23
CA PHE A 23 -8.81 18.14 -1.98
C PHE A 23 -7.58 17.71 -1.17
N PHE A 24 -6.39 17.70 -1.78
CA PHE A 24 -5.16 17.26 -1.14
C PHE A 24 -4.20 18.43 -0.93
N ILE A 25 -3.76 18.63 0.31
CA ILE A 25 -2.67 19.55 0.62
C ILE A 25 -1.46 18.79 1.12
N ARG A 26 -0.31 19.01 0.51
CA ARG A 26 0.93 18.37 0.94
C ARG A 26 1.49 19.05 2.18
N LEU A 27 1.78 18.27 3.20
CA LEU A 27 2.51 18.69 4.40
C LEU A 27 3.98 18.30 4.27
N ASN A 28 4.86 19.12 4.86
CA ASN A 28 6.26 18.77 5.01
C ASN A 28 6.49 17.99 6.33
N THR A 29 5.70 18.31 7.35
CA THR A 29 5.77 17.66 8.68
C THR A 29 4.37 17.50 9.27
N LEU A 30 4.23 16.65 10.29
CA LEU A 30 2.98 16.51 11.07
C LEU A 30 2.73 17.73 12.00
N GLN A 31 3.71 18.63 12.11
CA GLN A 31 3.61 19.84 12.93
C GLN A 31 3.09 21.04 12.13
N ASP A 32 2.92 20.90 10.82
CA ASP A 32 2.35 21.94 9.99
C ASP A 32 0.90 22.19 10.45
N GLU A 33 0.59 23.41 10.85
CA GLU A 33 -0.73 23.82 11.34
C GLU A 33 -1.71 23.93 10.15
N VAL A 34 -2.28 22.80 9.75
CA VAL A 34 -3.31 22.75 8.72
C VAL A 34 -4.61 22.21 9.31
N ILE A 35 -5.68 22.97 9.16
CA ILE A 35 -7.03 22.49 9.50
C ILE A 35 -7.51 21.63 8.34
N ALA A 36 -7.48 20.31 8.52
CA ALA A 36 -7.95 19.34 7.53
C ALA A 36 -9.10 18.49 8.10
N ASP A 37 -9.91 17.95 7.21
CA ASP A 37 -10.99 17.03 7.55
C ASP A 37 -10.46 15.62 7.82
N ALA A 38 -9.39 15.24 7.13
CA ALA A 38 -8.68 13.98 7.34
C ALA A 38 -7.17 14.12 7.02
N TYR A 39 -6.40 13.14 7.47
CA TYR A 39 -4.96 13.06 7.22
C TYR A 39 -4.62 11.75 6.49
N LEU A 40 -3.74 11.85 5.51
CA LEU A 40 -3.22 10.72 4.74
C LEU A 40 -1.71 10.65 4.95
N VAL A 41 -1.24 9.63 5.67
CA VAL A 41 0.18 9.42 5.97
C VAL A 41 0.69 8.26 5.13
N LEU A 42 1.30 8.57 4.00
CA LEU A 42 1.84 7.60 3.05
C LEU A 42 3.30 7.25 3.36
N ASP A 43 4.09 8.19 3.90
CA ASP A 43 5.47 7.89 4.30
C ASP A 43 5.50 7.07 5.60
N GLU A 44 5.82 5.79 5.47
CA GLU A 44 5.88 4.85 6.60
C GLU A 44 6.88 5.25 7.70
N LYS A 45 7.88 6.06 7.39
CA LYS A 45 8.84 6.57 8.38
C LYS A 45 8.20 7.49 9.42
N LEU A 46 7.03 8.05 9.10
CA LEU A 46 6.32 8.99 9.95
C LEU A 46 5.23 8.34 10.82
N ILE A 47 4.98 7.04 10.65
CA ILE A 47 3.93 6.30 11.39
C ILE A 47 4.03 6.48 12.90
N SER A 48 5.23 6.35 13.46
CA SER A 48 5.47 6.46 14.90
C SER A 48 5.27 7.87 15.48
N LYS A 49 5.09 8.87 14.61
CA LYS A 49 4.93 10.29 14.98
C LYS A 49 3.48 10.77 14.88
N VAL A 50 2.54 9.89 14.49
CA VAL A 50 1.13 10.25 14.33
C VAL A 50 0.49 10.44 15.70
N THR A 51 0.20 11.69 16.06
CA THR A 51 -0.45 12.08 17.31
C THR A 51 -1.80 12.79 17.12
N ILE A 52 -2.32 12.76 15.90
CA ILE A 52 -3.58 13.44 15.55
C ILE A 52 -4.75 12.63 16.14
N VAL A 53 -5.44 13.21 17.13
CA VAL A 53 -6.42 12.48 17.95
C VAL A 53 -7.88 12.71 17.56
N ASN A 54 -8.20 13.81 16.86
CA ASN A 54 -9.57 14.27 16.66
C ASN A 54 -10.04 14.23 15.20
N LYS A 55 -9.25 13.67 14.30
CA LYS A 55 -9.57 13.57 12.88
C LYS A 55 -9.17 12.20 12.34
N PRO A 56 -9.86 11.69 11.32
CA PRO A 56 -9.46 10.46 10.67
C PRO A 56 -8.04 10.53 10.12
N VAL A 57 -7.25 9.49 10.34
CA VAL A 57 -5.90 9.34 9.80
C VAL A 57 -5.84 8.05 9.01
N LEU A 58 -5.62 8.15 7.70
CA LEU A 58 -5.34 6.99 6.85
C LEU A 58 -3.84 6.81 6.75
N LEU A 59 -3.39 5.66 7.20
CA LEU A 59 -1.99 5.33 7.35
C LEU A 59 -1.57 4.25 6.35
N ASN A 60 -0.53 4.51 5.56
CA ASN A 60 0.13 3.47 4.80
C ASN A 60 0.86 2.51 5.75
N SER A 61 0.21 1.42 6.11
CA SER A 61 0.83 0.36 6.89
C SER A 61 0.37 -1.00 6.36
N VAL A 62 1.06 -1.48 5.34
CA VAL A 62 0.68 -2.72 4.66
C VAL A 62 1.04 -3.95 5.49
N ILE A 63 2.18 -3.93 6.16
CA ILE A 63 2.73 -5.11 6.84
C ILE A 63 2.24 -5.21 8.29
N LYS A 64 2.26 -4.11 9.04
CA LYS A 64 1.84 -4.10 10.45
C LYS A 64 0.36 -3.80 10.58
N THR A 65 -0.33 -4.54 11.45
CA THR A 65 -1.73 -4.32 11.82
C THR A 65 -1.91 -3.10 12.75
N LEU A 66 -3.13 -2.60 12.90
CA LEU A 66 -3.46 -1.53 13.86
C LEU A 66 -3.14 -1.94 15.30
N THR A 67 -3.35 -3.21 15.62
CA THR A 67 -3.02 -3.79 16.93
C THR A 67 -1.51 -3.76 17.18
N GLU A 68 -0.69 -4.17 16.21
CA GLU A 68 0.77 -4.14 16.33
C GLU A 68 1.34 -2.72 16.41
N LEU A 69 0.61 -1.75 15.85
CA LEU A 69 0.97 -0.33 15.91
C LEU A 69 0.50 0.36 17.19
N ASN A 70 -0.29 -0.30 18.05
CA ASN A 70 -1.03 0.36 19.14
C ASN A 70 -1.79 1.60 18.63
N ALA A 71 -2.40 1.52 17.46
CA ALA A 71 -2.97 2.65 16.78
C ALA A 71 -4.22 3.19 17.51
N PRO A 72 -4.39 4.52 17.62
CA PRO A 72 -5.61 5.13 18.13
C PRO A 72 -6.84 4.75 17.27
N LYS A 73 -8.05 4.85 17.86
CA LYS A 73 -9.30 4.47 17.20
C LYS A 73 -9.64 5.25 15.91
N ASN A 74 -9.10 6.46 15.77
CA ASN A 74 -9.27 7.30 14.58
C ASN A 74 -8.27 7.00 13.46
N VAL A 75 -7.36 6.05 13.67
CA VAL A 75 -6.41 5.62 12.66
C VAL A 75 -6.95 4.42 11.90
N LEU A 76 -6.88 4.51 10.58
CA LEU A 76 -7.18 3.42 9.64
C LEU A 76 -5.90 3.09 8.88
N ARG A 77 -5.77 1.84 8.44
CA ARG A 77 -4.68 1.46 7.53
C ARG A 77 -5.21 1.37 6.10
N ILE A 78 -4.33 1.71 5.16
CA ILE A 78 -4.55 1.50 3.73
C ILE A 78 -3.33 0.84 3.09
N ASN A 79 -3.51 0.34 1.87
CA ASN A 79 -2.42 -0.03 1.00
C ASN A 79 -1.94 1.19 0.21
N GLY A 80 -0.95 1.88 0.76
CA GLY A 80 -0.31 3.05 0.15
C GLY A 80 1.03 2.71 -0.54
N TRP A 81 1.27 1.47 -0.94
CA TRP A 81 2.42 1.13 -1.77
C TRP A 81 2.31 1.75 -3.15
N ASN A 82 3.44 2.08 -3.76
CA ASN A 82 3.50 2.64 -5.10
C ASN A 82 2.76 1.74 -6.11
N GLY A 83 1.96 2.35 -6.99
CA GLY A 83 1.06 1.67 -7.92
C GLY A 83 -0.34 1.36 -7.36
N PHE A 84 -0.56 1.53 -6.04
CA PHE A 84 -1.89 1.38 -5.43
C PHE A 84 -2.56 2.72 -5.14
N ILE A 85 -1.79 3.77 -4.86
CA ILE A 85 -2.28 5.12 -4.53
C ILE A 85 -3.08 5.72 -5.68
N LEU A 86 -2.66 5.50 -6.93
CA LEU A 86 -3.34 6.03 -8.13
C LEU A 86 -4.75 5.41 -8.34
N ARG A 87 -5.05 4.27 -7.73
CA ARG A 87 -6.33 3.57 -7.92
C ARG A 87 -7.49 4.37 -7.32
N LYS A 88 -8.68 4.25 -7.92
CA LYS A 88 -9.90 4.87 -7.39
C LYS A 88 -10.44 4.15 -6.14
N ILE A 89 -10.22 2.84 -6.06
CA ILE A 89 -10.67 2.01 -4.94
C ILE A 89 -9.49 1.73 -4.02
N TRP A 90 -9.63 2.08 -2.75
CA TRP A 90 -8.66 1.82 -1.70
C TRP A 90 -9.21 0.86 -0.65
N GLU A 91 -8.44 -0.15 -0.31
CA GLU A 91 -8.70 -1.00 0.84
C GLU A 91 -8.40 -0.25 2.13
N ALA A 92 -9.32 -0.28 3.08
CA ALA A 92 -9.12 0.34 4.38
C ALA A 92 -9.48 -0.65 5.50
N ALA A 93 -8.60 -0.77 6.49
CA ALA A 93 -8.84 -1.54 7.70
C ALA A 93 -8.92 -0.61 8.91
N GLY A 94 -9.82 -0.90 9.84
CA GLY A 94 -10.09 -0.10 11.02
C GLY A 94 -11.53 0.40 11.07
N ASN A 95 -11.79 1.50 11.79
CA ASN A 95 -13.14 2.06 11.93
C ASN A 95 -13.52 2.92 10.70
N VAL A 96 -13.93 2.27 9.62
CA VAL A 96 -14.32 2.91 8.34
C VAL A 96 -15.74 3.45 8.45
N THR A 97 -15.91 4.64 9.05
CA THR A 97 -17.21 5.31 9.18
C THR A 97 -17.70 5.90 7.86
N ASP A 98 -19.00 6.18 7.77
CA ASP A 98 -19.58 6.84 6.60
C ASP A 98 -18.99 8.24 6.38
N GLU A 99 -18.70 8.99 7.47
CA GLU A 99 -17.98 10.28 7.41
C GLU A 99 -16.64 10.14 6.69
N VAL A 100 -15.83 9.13 7.05
CA VAL A 100 -14.54 8.87 6.40
C VAL A 100 -14.73 8.53 4.92
N LYS A 101 -15.70 7.70 4.60
CA LYS A 101 -16.02 7.35 3.20
C LYS A 101 -16.39 8.59 2.38
N GLU A 102 -17.24 9.49 2.94
CA GLU A 102 -17.65 10.72 2.29
C GLU A 102 -16.48 11.68 2.03
N ILE A 103 -15.58 11.85 3.01
CA ILE A 103 -14.38 12.70 2.85
C ILE A 103 -13.54 12.21 1.66
N PHE A 104 -13.27 10.90 1.59
CA PHE A 104 -12.44 10.34 0.53
C PHE A 104 -13.18 10.21 -0.81
N ALA A 105 -14.51 10.00 -0.79
CA ALA A 105 -15.33 10.00 -2.00
C ALA A 105 -15.34 11.37 -2.68
N ALA A 106 -15.38 12.46 -1.91
CA ALA A 106 -15.24 13.82 -2.46
C ALA A 106 -13.91 14.03 -3.19
N ALA A 107 -12.84 13.38 -2.72
CA ALA A 107 -11.52 13.39 -3.36
C ALA A 107 -11.36 12.28 -4.44
N GLY A 108 -12.46 11.69 -4.92
CA GLY A 108 -12.47 10.67 -5.98
C GLY A 108 -11.97 9.29 -5.54
N LYS A 109 -11.90 9.02 -4.23
CA LYS A 109 -11.45 7.74 -3.68
C LYS A 109 -12.59 6.98 -3.00
N GLN A 110 -12.85 5.76 -3.44
CA GLN A 110 -13.81 4.87 -2.79
C GLN A 110 -13.09 3.97 -1.80
N LEU A 111 -13.48 4.02 -0.52
CA LEU A 111 -12.95 3.12 0.50
C LEU A 111 -13.78 1.85 0.58
N ILE A 112 -13.13 0.69 0.54
CA ILE A 112 -13.71 -0.61 0.85
C ILE A 112 -13.11 -1.13 2.14
N GLU A 113 -13.98 -1.57 3.06
CA GLU A 113 -13.53 -2.13 4.33
C GLU A 113 -13.00 -3.54 4.15
N VAL A 114 -11.85 -3.81 4.76
CA VAL A 114 -11.22 -5.14 4.81
C VAL A 114 -10.74 -5.46 6.22
N ALA A 115 -10.47 -6.74 6.48
CA ALA A 115 -9.93 -7.17 7.77
C ALA A 115 -8.55 -6.54 8.05
N ASP A 116 -8.27 -6.27 9.34
CA ASP A 116 -6.98 -5.75 9.80
C ASP A 116 -5.92 -6.87 9.86
N GLU A 117 -5.53 -7.35 8.68
CA GLU A 117 -4.58 -8.42 8.47
C GLU A 117 -3.36 -7.95 7.68
N PRO A 118 -2.15 -8.51 7.89
CA PRO A 118 -0.97 -8.16 7.10
C PRO A 118 -1.21 -8.33 5.60
N GLY A 119 -0.85 -7.31 4.82
CA GLY A 119 -1.01 -7.27 3.36
C GLY A 119 -2.39 -6.83 2.88
N LEU A 120 -3.37 -6.64 3.76
CA LEU A 120 -4.76 -6.42 3.35
C LEU A 120 -5.16 -7.48 2.32
N ALA A 121 -5.95 -7.20 1.29
CA ALA A 121 -6.25 -8.20 0.26
C ALA A 121 -5.32 -8.06 -0.97
N ALA A 122 -5.15 -6.84 -1.50
CA ALA A 122 -4.46 -6.64 -2.76
C ALA A 122 -2.93 -6.81 -2.65
N ALA A 123 -2.29 -6.27 -1.60
CA ALA A 123 -0.86 -6.44 -1.43
C ALA A 123 -0.48 -7.90 -1.14
N ARG A 124 -1.33 -8.62 -0.37
CA ARG A 124 -1.17 -10.05 -0.15
C ARG A 124 -1.22 -10.85 -1.47
N SER A 125 -2.20 -10.55 -2.32
CA SER A 125 -2.39 -11.24 -3.60
C SER A 125 -1.24 -10.96 -4.57
N ILE A 126 -0.87 -9.69 -4.75
CA ILE A 126 0.21 -9.33 -5.67
C ILE A 126 1.57 -9.86 -5.22
N SER A 127 1.84 -9.88 -3.90
CA SER A 127 3.06 -10.45 -3.37
C SER A 127 3.19 -11.95 -3.65
N MET A 128 2.08 -12.70 -3.65
CA MET A 128 2.08 -14.12 -4.03
C MET A 128 2.30 -14.31 -5.52
N ILE A 129 1.75 -13.46 -6.38
CA ILE A 129 2.00 -13.49 -7.83
C ILE A 129 3.48 -13.22 -8.13
N ILE A 130 4.06 -12.22 -7.47
CA ILE A 130 5.49 -11.92 -7.59
C ILE A 130 6.34 -13.09 -7.08
N ASN A 131 5.97 -13.66 -5.94
CA ASN A 131 6.67 -14.81 -5.36
C ASN A 131 6.71 -16.01 -6.32
N GLU A 132 5.58 -16.34 -6.93
CA GLU A 132 5.48 -17.41 -7.93
C GLU A 132 6.33 -17.12 -9.17
N ALA A 133 6.35 -15.87 -9.63
CA ALA A 133 7.22 -15.47 -10.74
C ALA A 133 8.71 -15.64 -10.40
N TYR A 134 9.10 -15.42 -9.13
CA TYR A 134 10.46 -15.67 -8.67
C TYR A 134 10.79 -17.16 -8.52
N PHE A 135 9.82 -18.02 -8.22
CA PHE A 135 10.02 -19.47 -8.30
C PHE A 135 10.26 -19.89 -9.75
N ALA A 136 9.39 -19.48 -10.68
CA ALA A 136 9.54 -19.80 -12.10
C ALA A 136 10.88 -19.28 -12.68
N LEU A 137 11.34 -18.09 -12.24
CA LEU A 137 12.65 -17.59 -12.64
C LEU A 137 13.80 -18.41 -12.05
N GLY A 138 13.70 -18.80 -10.78
CA GLY A 138 14.72 -19.61 -10.10
C GLY A 138 14.81 -21.05 -10.62
N GLU A 139 13.72 -21.57 -11.17
CA GLU A 139 13.63 -22.88 -11.86
C GLU A 139 13.99 -22.79 -13.36
N GLU A 140 14.44 -21.63 -13.82
CA GLU A 140 14.84 -21.38 -15.21
C GLU A 140 13.71 -21.62 -16.24
N VAL A 141 12.44 -21.52 -15.81
CA VAL A 141 11.28 -21.69 -16.70
C VAL A 141 11.26 -20.61 -17.79
N SER A 142 11.61 -19.35 -17.42
CA SER A 142 11.67 -18.25 -18.38
C SER A 142 12.47 -17.05 -17.82
N THR A 143 12.59 -15.98 -18.60
CA THR A 143 13.25 -14.73 -18.20
C THR A 143 12.26 -13.77 -17.55
N LYS A 144 12.75 -12.80 -16.75
CA LYS A 144 11.93 -11.72 -16.13
C LYS A 144 11.06 -11.03 -17.20
N ALA A 145 11.65 -10.62 -18.31
CA ALA A 145 10.94 -9.92 -19.40
C ALA A 145 9.84 -10.77 -20.04
N ALA A 146 10.10 -12.06 -20.26
CA ALA A 146 9.11 -12.96 -20.87
C ALA A 146 7.96 -13.26 -19.91
N ILE A 147 8.23 -13.44 -18.61
CA ILE A 147 7.21 -13.63 -17.57
C ILE A 147 6.33 -12.37 -17.46
N ASP A 148 6.93 -11.18 -17.40
CA ASP A 148 6.18 -9.91 -17.36
C ASP A 148 5.29 -9.75 -18.59
N THR A 149 5.80 -10.03 -19.79
CA THR A 149 5.04 -9.97 -21.03
C THR A 149 3.86 -10.95 -21.01
N ALA A 150 4.11 -12.20 -20.62
CA ALA A 150 3.07 -13.24 -20.57
C ALA A 150 1.94 -12.85 -19.58
N MET A 151 2.30 -12.33 -18.41
CA MET A 151 1.32 -11.90 -17.41
C MET A 151 0.52 -10.68 -17.87
N LYS A 152 1.15 -9.69 -18.48
CA LYS A 152 0.44 -8.50 -19.00
C LYS A 152 -0.54 -8.88 -20.11
N LEU A 153 -0.09 -9.67 -21.09
CA LEU A 153 -0.90 -10.04 -22.25
C LEU A 153 -1.91 -11.15 -21.95
N GLY A 154 -1.55 -12.11 -21.08
CA GLY A 154 -2.40 -13.25 -20.76
C GLY A 154 -3.49 -12.97 -19.73
N THR A 155 -3.26 -12.03 -18.80
CA THR A 155 -4.18 -11.77 -17.67
C THR A 155 -4.65 -10.31 -17.61
N ASN A 156 -4.25 -9.48 -18.57
CA ASN A 156 -4.57 -8.04 -18.62
C ASN A 156 -4.17 -7.27 -17.35
N TYR A 157 -3.08 -7.68 -16.71
CA TYR A 157 -2.52 -6.94 -15.59
C TYR A 157 -1.84 -5.65 -16.08
N PRO A 158 -1.93 -4.54 -15.31
CA PRO A 158 -1.33 -3.26 -15.71
C PRO A 158 0.21 -3.31 -15.72
N TYR A 159 0.79 -4.22 -14.93
CA TYR A 159 2.23 -4.44 -14.81
C TYR A 159 2.51 -5.94 -14.70
N GLY A 160 3.66 -6.37 -15.20
CA GLY A 160 4.16 -7.72 -14.94
C GLY A 160 4.65 -7.88 -13.49
N PRO A 161 4.87 -9.12 -13.02
CA PRO A 161 5.29 -9.38 -11.65
C PRO A 161 6.59 -8.67 -11.25
N PHE A 162 7.58 -8.61 -12.14
CA PHE A 162 8.85 -7.95 -11.85
C PHE A 162 8.73 -6.43 -11.93
N GLU A 163 7.93 -5.89 -12.86
CA GLU A 163 7.58 -4.46 -12.90
C GLU A 163 6.86 -4.04 -11.61
N TRP A 164 5.95 -4.88 -11.08
CA TRP A 164 5.33 -4.67 -9.76
C TRP A 164 6.36 -4.68 -8.63
N ALA A 165 7.30 -5.64 -8.66
CA ALA A 165 8.35 -5.74 -7.66
C ALA A 165 9.23 -4.49 -7.60
N GLU A 166 9.54 -3.90 -8.76
CA GLU A 166 10.27 -2.63 -8.83
C GLU A 166 9.47 -1.46 -8.25
N LYS A 167 8.17 -1.34 -8.59
CA LYS A 167 7.30 -0.26 -8.07
C LYS A 167 7.11 -0.32 -6.56
N ILE A 168 6.82 -1.49 -6.03
CA ILE A 168 6.55 -1.71 -4.60
C ILE A 168 7.84 -1.68 -3.79
N GLY A 169 8.93 -2.15 -4.39
CA GLY A 169 10.18 -2.46 -3.72
C GLY A 169 10.21 -3.91 -3.22
N LEU A 170 11.18 -4.68 -3.72
CA LEU A 170 11.28 -6.12 -3.45
C LEU A 170 11.42 -6.43 -1.95
N LYS A 171 12.07 -5.54 -1.19
CA LYS A 171 12.20 -5.66 0.26
C LYS A 171 10.84 -5.65 0.98
N ASN A 172 9.91 -4.79 0.55
CA ASN A 172 8.56 -4.72 1.13
C ASN A 172 7.80 -6.02 0.89
N ILE A 173 7.90 -6.56 -0.33
CA ILE A 173 7.27 -7.83 -0.71
C ILE A 173 7.84 -8.98 0.14
N TYR A 174 9.16 -9.06 0.25
CA TYR A 174 9.81 -10.08 1.08
C TYR A 174 9.39 -10.00 2.56
N GLN A 175 9.36 -8.79 3.12
CA GLN A 175 8.95 -8.58 4.50
C GLN A 175 7.51 -9.01 4.73
N LEU A 176 6.59 -8.68 3.82
CA LEU A 176 5.19 -9.13 3.91
C LEU A 176 5.10 -10.66 3.86
N LEU A 177 5.75 -11.30 2.89
CA LEU A 177 5.75 -12.75 2.77
C LEU A 177 6.35 -13.41 4.03
N ALA A 178 7.43 -12.87 4.58
CA ALA A 178 8.06 -13.38 5.79
C ALA A 178 7.12 -13.30 7.02
N VAL A 179 6.35 -12.21 7.15
CA VAL A 179 5.33 -12.08 8.21
C VAL A 179 4.23 -13.11 8.01
N LEU A 180 3.67 -13.23 6.81
CA LEU A 180 2.60 -14.17 6.48
C LEU A 180 3.08 -15.63 6.62
N HIS A 181 4.33 -15.92 6.31
CA HIS A 181 4.91 -17.26 6.43
C HIS A 181 4.92 -17.78 7.87
N ARG A 182 4.99 -16.90 8.87
CA ARG A 182 4.92 -17.29 10.29
C ARG A 182 3.62 -17.99 10.65
N THR A 183 2.52 -17.62 9.98
CA THR A 183 1.19 -18.19 10.21
C THR A 183 0.84 -19.31 9.24
N SER A 184 1.42 -19.29 8.03
CA SER A 184 1.14 -20.30 7.00
C SER A 184 2.31 -20.49 6.04
N LYS A 185 2.76 -21.74 5.92
CA LYS A 185 3.87 -22.11 5.02
C LYS A 185 3.59 -21.83 3.54
N ARG A 186 2.34 -21.64 3.13
CA ARG A 186 2.00 -21.27 1.74
C ARG A 186 2.63 -19.96 1.29
N TYR A 187 3.03 -19.10 2.22
CA TYR A 187 3.68 -17.80 1.95
C TYR A 187 5.21 -17.88 2.00
N SER A 188 5.78 -19.09 1.87
CA SER A 188 7.23 -19.25 1.85
C SER A 188 7.86 -18.40 0.74
N PRO A 189 8.79 -17.47 1.05
CA PRO A 189 9.44 -16.69 0.02
C PRO A 189 10.28 -17.56 -0.91
N ALA A 190 10.24 -17.28 -2.20
CA ALA A 190 11.12 -17.91 -3.18
C ALA A 190 12.59 -17.62 -2.81
N PRO A 191 13.51 -18.61 -2.88
CA PRO A 191 14.92 -18.41 -2.50
C PRO A 191 15.58 -17.26 -3.25
N LEU A 192 15.28 -17.10 -4.55
CA LEU A 192 15.85 -16.03 -5.37
C LEU A 192 15.28 -14.66 -4.96
N LEU A 193 13.96 -14.58 -4.66
CA LEU A 193 13.35 -13.36 -4.13
C LEU A 193 14.01 -12.94 -2.82
N GLN A 194 14.18 -13.87 -1.88
CA GLN A 194 14.85 -13.61 -0.61
C GLN A 194 16.27 -13.10 -0.82
N LYS A 195 17.03 -13.74 -1.70
CA LYS A 195 18.41 -13.33 -2.02
C LYS A 195 18.46 -11.89 -2.58
N GLU A 196 17.64 -11.57 -3.58
CA GLU A 196 17.63 -10.23 -4.19
C GLU A 196 17.08 -9.15 -3.24
N ALA A 197 16.15 -9.47 -2.35
CA ALA A 197 15.56 -8.52 -1.39
C ALA A 197 16.48 -8.15 -0.22
N THR A 198 17.53 -8.93 0.04
CA THR A 198 18.45 -8.77 1.19
C THR A 198 19.82 -8.20 0.80
N VAL A 199 20.04 -7.93 -0.48
CA VAL A 199 21.22 -7.20 -1.01
C VAL A 199 20.92 -5.70 -0.95
#